data_957c5fc9bf75bf8a563159f171f97395
#
_entry.id   957c5fc9bf75bf8a563159f171f97395
#
_cell.length_a   1.000
_cell.length_b   1.000
_cell.length_c   1.000
_cell.angle_alpha   90.00
_cell.angle_beta   90.00
_cell.angle_gamma   90.00
#
_symmetry.space_group_name_H-M   'P 1'
#
loop_
_entity.id
_entity.type
_entity.pdbx_description
1 polymer ?
#
loop_
_entity_poly.entity_id
_entity_poly.type
_entity_poly.pdbx_seq_one_letter_code
_entity_poly.pdbx_strand_id
1 'polypeptide(L)'
;MECFDISHTMGEQTVASCVVFDANGPLRAEYRRYNITGITPGDDYAAMNQVLRRRYGKAIDDSKIPDVILIDGGKGQLAQAKNVFAELDVSWDKNHPLLLGVAKGADRKAGLETLFFEPEGEGFSLPPDSPALHVIQHIRDESHDHAIGGHRKKRAKVKNTSSLETIEGVGP
;
A
#
# COMPACT_ATOMS: atom_id res chain seq x y z
N MET A 1 -0.28 -0.86 12.84
CA MET A 1 0.61 -0.59 11.70
C MET A 1 -0.17 -0.78 10.40
N GLU A 2 -0.03 0.12 9.47
CA GLU A 2 -0.62 0.01 8.13
C GLU A 2 0.47 0.12 7.07
N CYS A 3 0.29 -0.54 5.92
CA CYS A 3 1.21 -0.45 4.79
C CYS A 3 0.44 -0.16 3.50
N PHE A 4 0.94 0.79 2.73
CA PHE A 4 0.37 1.19 1.44
C PHE A 4 1.31 0.83 0.30
N ASP A 5 0.75 0.21 -0.73
CA ASP A 5 1.42 -0.14 -1.98
C ASP A 5 0.58 0.31 -3.18
N ILE A 6 1.23 0.88 -4.18
CA ILE A 6 0.61 1.24 -5.45
C ILE A 6 0.98 0.19 -6.49
N SER A 7 -0.03 -0.37 -7.13
CA SER A 7 0.13 -1.39 -8.15
C SER A 7 -0.63 -1.02 -9.42
N HIS A 8 -0.03 -1.33 -10.56
CA HIS A 8 -0.64 -1.16 -11.87
C HIS A 8 -1.03 -2.50 -12.46
N THR A 9 -2.23 -2.57 -13.07
CA THR A 9 -2.63 -3.74 -13.83
C THR A 9 -2.28 -3.58 -15.30
N MET A 10 -2.09 -4.69 -15.98
CA MET A 10 -2.05 -4.73 -17.43
C MET A 10 -3.44 -4.34 -17.96
N GLY A 11 -3.61 -3.11 -18.43
CA GLY A 11 -4.88 -2.49 -18.83
C GLY A 11 -5.18 -1.17 -18.13
N GLU A 12 -4.14 -0.49 -17.62
CA GLU A 12 -4.16 0.91 -17.15
C GLU A 12 -4.94 1.19 -15.86
N GLN A 13 -5.35 0.17 -15.09
CA GLN A 13 -5.98 0.42 -13.80
C GLN A 13 -4.95 0.46 -12.68
N THR A 14 -4.89 1.59 -11.99
CA THR A 14 -4.09 1.76 -10.78
C THR A 14 -4.91 1.35 -9.56
N VAL A 15 -4.31 0.53 -8.71
CA VAL A 15 -4.89 0.06 -7.46
C VAL A 15 -3.93 0.34 -6.33
N ALA A 16 -4.45 0.89 -5.24
CA ALA A 16 -3.71 0.99 -3.99
C ALA A 16 -4.20 -0.07 -3.01
N SER A 17 -3.31 -0.75 -2.35
CA SER A 17 -3.62 -1.64 -1.24
C SER A 17 -3.27 -0.99 0.09
N CYS A 18 -4.07 -1.28 1.11
CA CYS A 18 -3.79 -0.96 2.50
C CYS A 18 -3.95 -2.26 3.29
N VAL A 19 -2.88 -2.72 3.90
CA VAL A 19 -2.88 -3.87 4.82
C VAL A 19 -2.64 -3.40 6.24
N VAL A 20 -3.21 -4.11 7.18
CA VAL A 20 -3.22 -3.73 8.59
C VAL A 20 -2.64 -4.86 9.43
N PHE A 21 -1.72 -4.51 10.32
CA PHE A 21 -1.12 -5.41 11.30
C PHE A 21 -1.30 -4.85 12.70
N ASP A 22 -1.56 -5.72 13.64
CA ASP A 22 -1.44 -5.45 15.07
C ASP A 22 -0.26 -6.20 15.69
N ALA A 23 -0.19 -6.23 17.03
CA ALA A 23 0.87 -6.94 17.74
C ALA A 23 0.84 -8.46 17.54
N ASN A 24 -0.27 -9.02 17.06
CA ASN A 24 -0.45 -10.45 16.82
C ASN A 24 -0.25 -10.83 15.34
N GLY A 25 -0.07 -9.86 14.45
CA GLY A 25 0.15 -10.08 13.02
C GLY A 25 -0.93 -9.49 12.12
N PRO A 26 -1.17 -10.09 10.94
CA PRO A 26 -2.08 -9.56 9.94
C PRO A 26 -3.54 -9.52 10.40
N LEU A 27 -4.18 -8.35 10.31
CA LEU A 27 -5.62 -8.15 10.50
C LEU A 27 -6.33 -8.12 9.14
N ARG A 28 -6.51 -9.27 8.50
CA ARG A 28 -7.03 -9.36 7.14
C ARG A 28 -8.44 -8.80 6.95
N ALA A 29 -9.26 -8.78 7.98
CA ALA A 29 -10.59 -8.16 7.96
C ALA A 29 -10.52 -6.63 7.72
N GLU A 30 -9.42 -6.00 8.13
CA GLU A 30 -9.18 -4.57 8.01
C GLU A 30 -8.46 -4.18 6.71
N TYR A 31 -8.05 -5.13 5.89
CA TYR A 31 -7.40 -4.86 4.60
C TYR A 31 -8.36 -4.14 3.66
N ARG A 32 -7.83 -3.18 2.94
CA ARG A 32 -8.60 -2.40 1.96
C ARG A 32 -7.88 -2.34 0.63
N ARG A 33 -8.67 -2.24 -0.41
CA ARG A 33 -8.20 -2.00 -1.78
C ARG A 33 -8.94 -0.81 -2.35
N TYR A 34 -8.20 0.08 -2.96
CA TYR A 34 -8.73 1.31 -3.55
C TYR A 34 -8.49 1.31 -5.04
N ASN A 35 -9.55 1.42 -5.84
CA ASN A 35 -9.40 1.76 -7.24
C ASN A 35 -9.04 3.24 -7.34
N ILE A 36 -7.94 3.54 -7.98
CA ILE A 36 -7.44 4.90 -8.18
C ILE A 36 -7.91 5.36 -9.56
N THR A 37 -8.51 6.53 -9.63
CA THR A 37 -9.08 7.09 -10.86
C THR A 37 -8.77 8.58 -10.97
N GLY A 38 -8.85 9.12 -12.20
CA GLY A 38 -8.66 10.55 -12.42
C GLY A 38 -7.22 11.03 -12.28
N ILE A 39 -6.25 10.14 -12.41
CA ILE A 39 -4.83 10.47 -12.42
C ILE A 39 -4.21 10.13 -13.77
N THR A 40 -3.06 10.70 -14.08
CA THR A 40 -2.26 10.28 -15.23
C THR A 40 -1.79 8.84 -15.03
N PRO A 41 -1.91 7.96 -16.04
CA PRO A 41 -1.41 6.59 -15.95
C PRO A 41 0.08 6.57 -15.55
N GLY A 42 0.41 5.75 -14.54
CA GLY A 42 1.77 5.63 -14.01
C GLY A 42 2.18 6.72 -13.01
N ASP A 43 1.29 7.64 -12.67
CA ASP A 43 1.55 8.66 -11.64
C ASP A 43 1.33 8.08 -10.23
N ASP A 44 2.36 7.40 -9.72
CA ASP A 44 2.34 6.80 -8.39
C ASP A 44 2.24 7.82 -7.27
N TYR A 45 2.71 9.04 -7.49
CA TYR A 45 2.62 10.11 -6.50
C TYR A 45 1.17 10.58 -6.32
N ALA A 46 0.48 10.81 -7.42
CA ALA A 46 -0.95 11.15 -7.38
C ALA A 46 -1.78 10.00 -6.81
N ALA A 47 -1.43 8.75 -7.12
CA ALA A 47 -2.09 7.57 -6.58
C ALA A 47 -1.91 7.47 -5.05
N MET A 48 -0.70 7.67 -4.54
CA MET A 48 -0.43 7.66 -3.11
C MET A 48 -1.17 8.80 -2.39
N ASN A 49 -1.16 9.99 -2.96
CA ASN A 49 -1.92 11.13 -2.44
C ASN A 49 -3.41 10.80 -2.34
N GLN A 50 -3.99 10.24 -3.40
CA GLN A 50 -5.41 9.90 -3.44
C GLN A 50 -5.79 8.85 -2.40
N VAL A 51 -5.02 7.77 -2.26
CA VAL A 51 -5.36 6.69 -1.31
C VAL A 51 -5.28 7.18 0.13
N LEU A 52 -4.26 7.95 0.48
CA LEU A 52 -4.10 8.48 1.84
C LEU A 52 -5.21 9.45 2.20
N ARG A 53 -5.63 10.34 1.28
CA ARG A 53 -6.79 11.22 1.48
C ARG A 53 -8.09 10.42 1.66
N ARG A 54 -8.28 9.35 0.91
CA ARG A 54 -9.46 8.49 1.04
C ARG A 54 -9.46 7.72 2.35
N ARG A 55 -8.29 7.29 2.83
CA ARG A 55 -8.15 6.55 4.08
C ARG A 55 -8.31 7.45 5.30
N TYR A 56 -7.68 8.63 5.30
CA TYR A 56 -7.55 9.50 6.47
C TYR A 56 -8.28 10.85 6.34
N GLY A 57 -8.90 11.16 5.22
CA GLY A 57 -9.51 12.47 4.96
C GLY A 57 -10.89 12.71 5.55
N LYS A 58 -11.56 11.68 6.07
CA LYS A 58 -12.79 11.85 6.86
C LYS A 58 -12.38 11.98 8.31
N ALA A 59 -12.97 12.95 9.04
CA ALA A 59 -12.69 13.18 10.46
C ALA A 59 -12.37 11.87 11.18
N ILE A 60 -11.08 11.63 11.39
CA ILE A 60 -10.62 10.37 11.93
C ILE A 60 -10.71 10.52 13.43
N ASP A 61 -11.43 9.63 14.04
CA ASP A 61 -11.28 9.35 15.45
C ASP A 61 -9.80 8.97 15.69
N ASP A 62 -9.10 9.76 16.49
CA ASP A 62 -7.67 9.57 16.79
C ASP A 62 -7.34 8.13 17.21
N SER A 63 -8.33 7.39 17.73
CA SER A 63 -8.21 5.98 18.10
C SER A 63 -7.97 5.04 16.89
N LYS A 64 -8.20 5.50 15.65
CA LYS A 64 -8.04 4.71 14.42
C LYS A 64 -6.78 5.02 13.64
N ILE A 65 -5.99 5.99 14.09
CA ILE A 65 -4.71 6.29 13.46
C ILE A 65 -3.70 5.22 13.91
N PRO A 66 -3.03 4.53 12.99
CA PRO A 66 -2.04 3.52 13.36
C PRO A 66 -0.78 4.20 13.94
N ASP A 67 -0.03 3.48 14.78
CA ASP A 67 1.24 3.98 15.31
C ASP A 67 2.33 4.11 14.24
N VAL A 68 2.27 3.27 13.22
CA VAL A 68 3.25 3.24 12.12
C VAL A 68 2.53 3.10 10.79
N ILE A 69 2.93 3.94 9.83
CA ILE A 69 2.49 3.85 8.44
C ILE A 69 3.72 3.60 7.56
N LEU A 70 3.73 2.46 6.90
CA LEU A 70 4.72 2.10 5.89
C LEU A 70 4.24 2.53 4.51
N ILE A 71 5.10 3.22 3.79
CA ILE A 71 4.90 3.60 2.40
C ILE A 71 5.84 2.73 1.55
N ASP A 72 5.28 1.77 0.81
CA ASP A 72 6.08 0.95 -0.11
C ASP A 72 6.47 1.78 -1.33
N GLY A 73 7.56 2.49 -1.19
CA GLY A 73 8.09 3.42 -2.17
C GLY A 73 9.25 4.22 -1.61
N GLY A 74 9.93 4.91 -2.51
CA GLY A 74 11.06 5.75 -2.15
C GLY A 74 10.68 7.12 -1.59
N LYS A 75 11.66 8.00 -1.58
CA LYS A 75 11.55 9.37 -1.04
C LYS A 75 10.36 10.17 -1.60
N GLY A 76 10.06 10.04 -2.90
CA GLY A 76 8.97 10.76 -3.54
C GLY A 76 7.60 10.33 -3.02
N GLN A 77 7.39 9.04 -2.82
CA GLN A 77 6.15 8.50 -2.22
C GLN A 77 6.00 8.94 -0.76
N LEU A 78 7.09 8.92 0.00
CA LEU A 78 7.10 9.40 1.38
C LEU A 78 6.78 10.89 1.45
N ALA A 79 7.30 11.71 0.51
CA ALA A 79 6.99 13.13 0.44
C ALA A 79 5.48 13.38 0.21
N GLN A 80 4.85 12.58 -0.66
CA GLN A 80 3.40 12.68 -0.86
C GLN A 80 2.62 12.35 0.42
N ALA A 81 3.03 11.32 1.15
CA ALA A 81 2.40 10.97 2.42
C ALA A 81 2.51 12.14 3.42
N LYS A 82 3.70 12.70 3.59
CA LYS A 82 3.90 13.85 4.49
C LYS A 82 3.05 15.06 4.11
N ASN A 83 2.96 15.38 2.82
CA ASN A 83 2.14 16.48 2.34
C ASN A 83 0.66 16.27 2.66
N VAL A 84 0.13 15.06 2.43
CA VAL A 84 -1.27 14.73 2.74
C VAL A 84 -1.55 14.89 4.22
N PHE A 85 -0.70 14.36 5.09
CA PHE A 85 -0.89 14.48 6.53
C PHE A 85 -0.76 15.92 7.02
N ALA A 86 0.12 16.73 6.44
CA ALA A 86 0.22 18.15 6.74
C ALA A 86 -1.05 18.93 6.38
N GLU A 87 -1.68 18.58 5.25
CA GLU A 87 -2.90 19.24 4.80
C GLU A 87 -4.17 18.77 5.54
N LEU A 88 -4.18 17.55 6.08
CA LEU A 88 -5.31 17.01 6.82
C LEU A 88 -5.42 17.57 8.24
N ASP A 89 -4.52 18.47 8.63
CA ASP A 89 -4.46 19.09 9.97
C ASP A 89 -4.54 18.05 11.10
N VAL A 90 -3.99 16.88 10.83
CA VAL A 90 -3.79 15.87 11.86
C VAL A 90 -2.78 16.47 12.82
N SER A 91 -3.24 16.87 14.00
CA SER A 91 -2.37 17.50 14.98
C SER A 91 -1.20 16.58 15.32
N TRP A 92 -0.01 17.00 14.90
CA TRP A 92 1.22 16.22 15.00
C TRP A 92 1.88 16.40 16.39
N ASP A 93 1.11 16.34 17.43
CA ASP A 93 1.68 16.24 18.74
C ASP A 93 1.99 14.78 19.13
N LYS A 94 2.39 14.47 20.28
CA LYS A 94 3.07 13.25 20.74
C LYS A 94 2.53 11.88 20.28
N ASN A 95 1.44 11.81 19.55
CA ASN A 95 0.76 10.57 19.14
C ASN A 95 0.73 10.34 17.61
N HIS A 96 1.68 10.89 16.88
CA HIS A 96 1.71 10.76 15.42
C HIS A 96 2.08 9.37 14.96
N PRO A 97 1.51 8.93 13.84
CA PRO A 97 2.05 7.77 13.18
C PRO A 97 3.48 8.06 12.71
N LEU A 98 4.37 7.13 12.99
CA LEU A 98 5.66 7.13 12.35
C LEU A 98 5.47 6.83 10.87
N LEU A 99 5.83 7.78 10.00
CA LEU A 99 5.86 7.56 8.56
C LEU A 99 7.22 6.97 8.17
N LEU A 100 7.20 5.83 7.49
CA LEU A 100 8.40 5.14 7.07
C LEU A 100 8.30 4.78 5.59
N GLY A 101 9.14 5.40 4.75
CA GLY A 101 9.31 5.02 3.36
C GLY A 101 10.21 3.80 3.26
N VAL A 102 9.83 2.83 2.44
CA VAL A 102 10.60 1.60 2.22
C VAL A 102 10.86 1.45 0.73
N ALA A 103 12.09 1.71 0.30
CA ALA A 103 12.52 1.50 -1.07
C ALA A 103 13.19 0.14 -1.24
N LYS A 104 12.98 -0.46 -2.41
CA LYS A 104 13.72 -1.67 -2.79
C LYS A 104 15.20 -1.31 -2.90
N GLY A 105 16.05 -2.13 -2.31
CA GLY A 105 17.49 -1.98 -2.40
C GLY A 105 18.02 -2.18 -3.83
N ALA A 106 19.31 -1.93 -4.02
CA ALA A 106 20.00 -2.27 -5.25
C ALA A 106 19.71 -3.72 -5.63
N ASP A 107 19.53 -3.99 -6.92
CA ASP A 107 19.18 -5.30 -7.48
C ASP A 107 17.82 -5.89 -7.05
N ARG A 108 16.96 -5.13 -6.38
CA ARG A 108 15.64 -5.57 -5.89
C ARG A 108 15.67 -6.84 -5.03
N LYS A 109 16.80 -7.10 -4.37
CA LYS A 109 16.95 -8.24 -3.47
C LYS A 109 16.27 -7.98 -2.13
N ALA A 110 15.55 -8.98 -1.64
CA ALA A 110 14.99 -8.95 -0.29
C ALA A 110 16.14 -8.87 0.74
N GLY A 111 15.95 -8.07 1.79
CA GLY A 111 16.96 -7.84 2.82
C GLY A 111 17.89 -6.65 2.57
N LEU A 112 17.79 -6.02 1.38
CA LEU A 112 18.56 -4.83 1.01
C LEU A 112 17.67 -3.58 0.90
N GLU A 113 16.55 -3.56 1.61
CA GLU A 113 15.65 -2.41 1.64
C GLU A 113 16.34 -1.20 2.25
N THR A 114 16.11 -0.04 1.65
CA THR A 114 16.50 1.25 2.21
C THR A 114 15.29 1.92 2.83
N LEU A 115 15.41 2.32 4.07
CA LEU A 115 14.37 2.94 4.88
C LEU A 115 14.59 4.44 4.96
N PHE A 116 13.51 5.22 4.97
CA PHE A 116 13.54 6.68 5.06
C PHE A 116 12.50 7.17 6.06
N PHE A 117 12.94 8.00 7.01
CA PHE A 117 12.03 8.77 7.88
C PHE A 117 11.67 10.12 7.28
N GLU A 118 12.57 10.68 6.48
CA GLU A 118 12.41 12.00 5.85
C GLU A 118 12.70 11.90 4.35
N PRO A 119 11.94 12.63 3.50
CA PRO A 119 12.16 12.63 2.05
C PRO A 119 13.53 13.17 1.66
N GLU A 120 14.02 14.19 2.38
CA GLU A 120 15.33 14.82 2.16
C GLU A 120 16.47 14.12 2.94
N GLY A 121 16.10 13.21 3.85
CA GLY A 121 17.02 12.50 4.71
C GLY A 121 17.86 11.45 3.97
N GLU A 122 18.91 11.03 4.61
CA GLU A 122 19.64 9.84 4.17
C GLU A 122 18.84 8.60 4.51
N GLY A 123 18.86 7.64 3.60
CA GLY A 123 18.31 6.31 3.85
C GLY A 123 19.22 5.50 4.76
N PHE A 124 18.64 4.56 5.45
CA PHE A 124 19.37 3.60 6.27
C PHE A 124 18.89 2.18 5.99
N SER A 125 19.70 1.21 6.35
CA SER A 125 19.37 -0.21 6.23
C SER A 125 19.44 -0.86 7.59
N LEU A 126 18.60 -1.87 7.80
CA LEU A 126 18.64 -2.69 9.00
C LEU A 126 19.49 -3.95 8.73
N PRO A 127 20.14 -4.50 9.76
CA PRO A 127 20.83 -5.78 9.63
C PRO A 127 19.90 -6.90 9.11
N PRO A 128 20.39 -7.85 8.30
CA PRO A 128 19.55 -8.91 7.73
C PRO A 128 18.83 -9.79 8.76
N ASP A 129 19.34 -9.89 9.97
CA ASP A 129 18.79 -10.65 11.09
C ASP A 129 17.90 -9.80 12.00
N SER A 130 17.65 -8.53 11.66
CA SER A 130 16.81 -7.64 12.45
C SER A 130 15.36 -8.12 12.47
N PRO A 131 14.75 -8.35 13.63
CA PRO A 131 13.31 -8.65 13.72
C PRO A 131 12.43 -7.55 13.12
N ALA A 132 12.82 -6.28 13.25
CA ALA A 132 12.10 -5.16 12.65
C ALA A 132 12.10 -5.24 11.13
N LEU A 133 13.23 -5.60 10.50
CA LEU A 133 13.29 -5.81 9.06
C LEU A 133 12.36 -6.93 8.61
N HIS A 134 12.29 -8.03 9.35
CA HIS A 134 11.41 -9.16 9.03
C HIS A 134 9.92 -8.76 9.10
N VAL A 135 9.53 -7.94 10.06
CA VAL A 135 8.16 -7.39 10.13
C VAL A 135 7.87 -6.49 8.92
N ILE A 136 8.80 -5.61 8.57
CA ILE A 136 8.67 -4.71 7.41
C ILE A 136 8.53 -5.53 6.11
N GLN A 137 9.34 -6.56 5.92
CA GLN A 137 9.25 -7.45 4.77
C GLN A 137 7.91 -8.19 4.73
N HIS A 138 7.46 -8.71 5.86
CA HIS A 138 6.20 -9.44 5.96
C HIS A 138 5.00 -8.55 5.58
N ILE A 139 4.90 -7.36 6.15
CA ILE A 139 3.77 -6.46 5.85
C ILE A 139 3.81 -5.96 4.39
N ARG A 140 5.00 -5.74 3.82
CA ARG A 140 5.14 -5.39 2.40
C ARG A 140 4.70 -6.53 1.49
N ASP A 141 5.10 -7.76 1.77
CA ASP A 141 4.68 -8.94 0.99
C ASP A 141 3.16 -9.11 1.04
N GLU A 142 2.54 -8.97 2.21
CA GLU A 142 1.08 -8.99 2.37
C GLU A 142 0.41 -7.85 1.57
N SER A 143 0.98 -6.66 1.56
CA SER A 143 0.46 -5.52 0.80
C SER A 143 0.50 -5.78 -0.71
N HIS A 144 1.63 -6.27 -1.20
CA HIS A 144 1.83 -6.61 -2.60
C HIS A 144 0.89 -7.74 -3.04
N ASP A 145 0.81 -8.82 -2.27
CA ASP A 145 -0.08 -9.95 -2.55
C ASP A 145 -1.55 -9.55 -2.52
N HIS A 146 -1.94 -8.67 -1.61
CA HIS A 146 -3.30 -8.15 -1.53
C HIS A 146 -3.66 -7.31 -2.76
N ALA A 147 -2.75 -6.49 -3.26
CA ALA A 147 -2.93 -5.73 -4.49
C ALA A 147 -3.11 -6.66 -5.71
N ILE A 148 -2.23 -7.66 -5.87
CA ILE A 148 -2.25 -8.61 -6.99
C ILE A 148 -3.42 -9.60 -6.89
N GLY A 149 -3.76 -10.09 -5.70
CA GLY A 149 -4.81 -11.09 -5.46
C GLY A 149 -6.19 -10.64 -5.94
N GLY A 150 -6.48 -9.33 -5.92
CA GLY A 150 -7.69 -8.77 -6.51
C GLY A 150 -7.73 -8.86 -8.03
N HIS A 151 -6.58 -8.83 -8.69
CA HIS A 151 -6.48 -8.98 -10.13
C HIS A 151 -6.71 -10.41 -10.58
N ARG A 152 -6.19 -11.39 -9.84
CA ARG A 152 -6.43 -12.82 -10.12
C ARG A 152 -7.90 -13.17 -9.98
N LYS A 153 -8.59 -12.70 -8.95
CA LYS A 153 -10.02 -12.92 -8.74
C LYS A 153 -10.88 -12.25 -9.83
N LYS A 154 -10.55 -11.02 -10.24
CA LYS A 154 -11.25 -10.33 -11.35
C LYS A 154 -11.04 -11.06 -12.68
N ARG A 155 -9.81 -11.51 -12.98
CA ARG A 155 -9.50 -12.27 -14.20
C ARG A 155 -10.22 -13.62 -14.24
N ALA A 156 -10.29 -14.35 -13.14
CA ALA A 156 -11.02 -15.61 -13.03
C ALA A 156 -12.52 -15.39 -13.25
N LYS A 157 -13.09 -14.31 -12.71
CA LYS A 157 -14.51 -13.98 -12.90
C LYS A 157 -14.83 -13.62 -14.35
N VAL A 158 -13.98 -12.81 -15.02
CA VAL A 158 -14.13 -12.47 -16.44
C VAL A 158 -13.99 -13.71 -17.33
N LYS A 159 -13.02 -14.59 -17.06
CA LYS A 159 -12.87 -15.85 -17.81
C LYS A 159 -14.07 -16.77 -17.64
N ASN A 160 -14.62 -16.90 -16.45
CA ASN A 160 -15.78 -17.76 -16.21
C ASN A 160 -17.08 -17.20 -16.81
N THR A 161 -17.19 -15.88 -16.94
CA THR A 161 -18.38 -15.26 -17.57
C THR A 161 -18.31 -15.30 -19.09
N SER A 162 -17.11 -15.24 -19.70
CA SER A 162 -16.98 -15.19 -21.17
C SER A 162 -16.84 -16.53 -21.87
N SER A 163 -16.59 -17.64 -21.15
CA SER A 163 -16.36 -18.93 -21.77
C SER A 163 -17.55 -19.89 -21.71
N LEU A 164 -18.56 -19.60 -20.89
CA LEU A 164 -19.73 -20.49 -20.73
C LEU A 164 -21.03 -19.97 -21.38
N GLU A 165 -21.08 -18.67 -21.71
CA GLU A 165 -22.29 -18.08 -22.31
C GLU A 165 -22.28 -18.04 -23.85
N THR A 166 -21.18 -18.45 -24.49
CA THR A 166 -21.05 -18.45 -25.96
C THR A 166 -21.15 -19.83 -26.63
N ILE A 167 -21.47 -20.87 -25.90
CA ILE A 167 -21.69 -22.20 -26.48
C ILE A 167 -23.19 -22.47 -26.50
N GLU A 168 -23.81 -22.25 -27.67
CA GLU A 168 -25.17 -22.72 -27.95
C GLU A 168 -25.25 -24.26 -27.75
N GLY A 169 -26.04 -24.70 -26.79
CA GLY A 169 -26.34 -26.09 -26.56
C GLY A 169 -25.90 -26.70 -25.25
N VAL A 170 -25.28 -25.95 -24.34
CA VAL A 170 -25.00 -26.37 -22.96
C VAL A 170 -25.88 -25.59 -22.01
N GLY A 171 -27.15 -25.95 -21.96
CA GLY A 171 -28.06 -25.52 -20.90
C GLY A 171 -28.13 -26.57 -19.78
N PRO A 172 -28.66 -26.18 -18.60
CA PRO A 172 -28.75 -27.04 -17.43
C PRO A 172 -29.63 -28.28 -17.71
#